data_e99ae8e810b6688cddb4b6ed7711bded
#
_entry.id   e99ae8e810b6688cddb4b6ed7711bded
#
_cell.length_a   1.000
_cell.length_b   1.000
_cell.length_c   1.000
_cell.angle_alpha   90.00
_cell.angle_beta   90.00
_cell.angle_gamma   90.00
#
_symmetry.space_group_name_H-M   'P 1'
#
loop_
_entity.id
_entity.type
_entity.pdbx_description
1 polymer ?
#
loop_
_entity_poly.entity_id
_entity_poly.type
_entity_poly.pdbx_seq_one_letter_code
_entity_poly.pdbx_strand_id
1 'polypeptide(L)'
;MKCAFGVSLGKFLWFLVHQRDIDLDPTKAKAIAALTLPVTLKELRRFMGKVSYLRRFIPGLAEILKPLVEQTKRGTSFVWCDQCERAFKKIHSYLLDSYTMVAPSPGKPLLLYIANKEQLLGALLAQD
;
A
#
# COMPACT_ATOMS: atom_id res chain seq x y z
N MET A 1 -30.39 -4.20 -4.04
CA MET A 1 -29.64 -5.01 -5.02
C MET A 1 -28.15 -4.72 -4.82
N LYS A 2 -27.31 -5.74 -4.56
CA LYS A 2 -25.88 -5.54 -4.19
C LYS A 2 -24.89 -5.94 -5.29
N CYS A 3 -25.36 -6.43 -6.43
CA CYS A 3 -24.54 -6.85 -7.54
C CYS A 3 -24.71 -5.90 -8.72
N ALA A 4 -23.63 -5.52 -9.35
CA ALA A 4 -23.60 -4.73 -10.57
C ALA A 4 -22.89 -5.54 -11.66
N PHE A 5 -23.49 -5.65 -12.84
CA PHE A 5 -22.97 -6.35 -13.99
C PHE A 5 -22.84 -5.39 -15.17
N GLY A 6 -21.80 -5.58 -15.99
CA GLY A 6 -21.62 -4.79 -17.22
C GLY A 6 -21.34 -3.30 -16.96
N VAL A 7 -20.77 -2.94 -15.83
CA VAL A 7 -20.40 -1.56 -15.48
C VAL A 7 -19.00 -1.23 -15.98
N SER A 8 -18.80 -0.02 -16.49
CA SER A 8 -17.49 0.47 -16.94
C SER A 8 -16.55 0.84 -15.79
N LEU A 9 -17.11 1.09 -14.61
CA LEU A 9 -16.41 1.45 -13.37
C LEU A 9 -17.13 0.83 -12.19
N GLY A 10 -16.39 0.17 -11.28
CA GLY A 10 -16.94 -0.39 -10.05
C GLY A 10 -16.01 -0.19 -8.86
N LYS A 11 -16.59 0.03 -7.68
CA LYS A 11 -15.86 -0.01 -6.42
C LYS A 11 -15.77 -1.45 -5.94
N PHE A 12 -14.55 -1.96 -5.76
CA PHE A 12 -14.29 -3.29 -5.25
C PHE A 12 -13.14 -3.27 -4.24
N LEU A 13 -13.41 -3.68 -3.02
CA LEU A 13 -12.41 -3.85 -1.95
C LEU A 13 -11.39 -2.68 -1.84
N TRP A 14 -11.88 -1.44 -1.76
CA TRP A 14 -11.05 -0.23 -1.64
C TRP A 14 -10.42 0.26 -2.95
N PHE A 15 -10.74 -0.39 -4.07
CA PHE A 15 -10.24 -0.02 -5.37
C PHE A 15 -11.36 0.48 -6.27
N LEU A 16 -11.01 1.36 -7.18
CA LEU A 16 -11.81 1.70 -8.34
C LEU A 16 -11.30 0.85 -9.50
N VAL A 17 -12.12 -0.11 -9.93
CA VAL A 17 -11.79 -1.00 -11.03
C VAL A 17 -12.42 -0.43 -12.28
N HIS A 18 -11.59 0.00 -13.22
CA HIS A 18 -11.96 0.43 -14.56
C HIS A 18 -11.78 -0.72 -15.56
N GLN A 19 -12.18 -0.51 -16.78
CA GLN A 19 -12.05 -1.51 -17.84
C GLN A 19 -10.57 -1.89 -18.11
N ARG A 20 -9.64 -0.96 -17.94
CA ARG A 20 -8.20 -1.14 -18.20
C ARG A 20 -7.29 -0.82 -17.03
N ASP A 21 -7.81 -0.21 -15.99
CA ASP A 21 -6.99 0.33 -14.90
C ASP A 21 -7.60 0.00 -13.54
N ILE A 22 -6.75 -0.01 -12.53
CA ILE A 22 -7.16 -0.14 -11.13
C ILE A 22 -6.57 1.02 -10.35
N ASP A 23 -7.43 1.84 -9.80
CA ASP A 23 -7.05 2.96 -8.94
C ASP A 23 -7.33 2.67 -7.47
N LEU A 24 -6.58 3.33 -6.61
CA LEU A 24 -6.93 3.39 -5.21
C LEU A 24 -8.15 4.32 -5.01
N ASP A 25 -9.16 3.88 -4.24
CA ASP A 25 -10.29 4.75 -3.90
C ASP A 25 -9.76 6.00 -3.16
N PRO A 26 -9.90 7.21 -3.77
CA PRO A 26 -9.36 8.45 -3.18
C PRO A 26 -9.94 8.75 -1.80
N THR A 27 -11.17 8.32 -1.53
CA THR A 27 -11.81 8.47 -0.23
C THR A 27 -11.07 7.68 0.85
N LYS A 28 -10.58 6.49 0.49
CA LYS A 28 -9.81 5.62 1.39
C LYS A 28 -8.38 6.10 1.56
N ALA A 29 -7.74 6.53 0.48
CA ALA A 29 -6.41 7.15 0.54
C ALA A 29 -6.41 8.37 1.48
N LYS A 30 -7.38 9.27 1.30
CA LYS A 30 -7.56 10.44 2.19
C LYS A 30 -7.83 10.03 3.64
N ALA A 31 -8.65 9.00 3.87
CA ALA A 31 -8.94 8.51 5.22
C ALA A 31 -7.71 7.93 5.93
N ILE A 32 -6.75 7.34 5.19
CA ILE A 32 -5.47 6.89 5.76
C ILE A 32 -4.52 8.08 5.94
N ALA A 33 -4.46 8.98 4.97
CA ALA A 33 -3.65 10.20 5.05
C ALA A 33 -4.10 11.14 6.21
N ALA A 34 -5.37 11.11 6.58
CA ALA A 34 -5.89 11.86 7.72
C ALA A 34 -5.57 11.23 9.10
N LEU A 35 -4.95 10.04 9.13
CA LEU A 35 -4.56 9.43 10.41
C LEU A 35 -3.41 10.21 11.04
N THR A 36 -3.58 10.51 12.32
CA THR A 36 -2.52 11.11 13.14
C THR A 36 -1.42 10.09 13.46
N LEU A 37 -0.28 10.57 13.89
CA LEU A 37 0.81 9.75 14.37
C LEU A 37 0.32 8.79 15.47
N PRO A 38 0.62 7.49 15.37
CA PRO A 38 0.25 6.54 16.41
C PRO A 38 1.02 6.82 17.70
N VAL A 39 0.30 7.03 18.79
CA VAL A 39 0.88 7.20 20.15
C VAL A 39 0.84 5.92 20.97
N THR A 40 0.14 4.90 20.50
CA THR A 40 0.03 3.59 21.17
C THR A 40 0.33 2.46 20.20
N LEU A 41 0.77 1.33 20.74
CA LEU A 41 0.98 0.09 19.98
C LEU A 41 -0.31 -0.38 19.26
N LYS A 42 -1.47 -0.16 19.88
CA LYS A 42 -2.77 -0.51 19.29
C LYS A 42 -3.06 0.34 18.05
N GLU A 43 -2.78 1.63 18.11
CA GLU A 43 -2.94 2.55 16.97
C GLU A 43 -1.95 2.22 15.86
N LEU A 44 -0.70 1.91 16.21
CA LEU A 44 0.30 1.46 15.23
C LEU A 44 -0.18 0.21 14.48
N ARG A 45 -0.66 -0.81 15.19
CA ARG A 45 -1.19 -2.03 14.56
C ARG A 45 -2.40 -1.73 13.67
N ARG A 46 -3.28 -0.82 14.09
CA ARG A 46 -4.43 -0.37 13.27
C ARG A 46 -3.96 0.35 12.01
N PHE A 47 -2.98 1.23 12.12
CA PHE A 47 -2.38 1.92 10.98
C PHE A 47 -1.77 0.93 10.00
N MET A 48 -0.92 0.02 10.47
CA MET A 48 -0.28 -1.00 9.63
C MET A 48 -1.31 -1.90 8.93
N GLY A 49 -2.38 -2.30 9.62
CA GLY A 49 -3.49 -3.04 9.02
C GLY A 49 -4.12 -2.29 7.85
N LYS A 50 -4.37 -0.99 7.99
CA LYS A 50 -4.90 -0.16 6.90
C LYS A 50 -3.90 -0.01 5.75
N VAL A 51 -2.62 0.21 6.05
CA VAL A 51 -1.57 0.37 5.04
C VAL A 51 -1.31 -0.93 4.27
N SER A 52 -1.57 -2.09 4.86
CA SER A 52 -1.36 -3.38 4.19
C SER A 52 -2.17 -3.54 2.88
N TYR A 53 -3.32 -2.88 2.77
CA TYR A 53 -4.11 -2.85 1.54
C TYR A 53 -3.42 -2.10 0.39
N LEU A 54 -2.51 -1.20 0.74
CA LEU A 54 -1.79 -0.35 -0.22
C LEU A 54 -0.54 -1.02 -0.80
N ARG A 55 -0.24 -2.25 -0.38
CA ARG A 55 0.98 -2.97 -0.78
C ARG A 55 1.22 -2.99 -2.29
N ARG A 56 0.14 -3.07 -3.07
CA ARG A 56 0.23 -3.09 -4.55
C ARG A 56 0.64 -1.76 -5.15
N PHE A 57 0.33 -0.65 -4.46
CA PHE A 57 0.53 0.70 -4.97
C PHE A 57 1.79 1.37 -4.43
N ILE A 58 2.38 0.84 -3.37
CA ILE A 58 3.58 1.42 -2.76
C ILE A 58 4.76 0.48 -3.01
N PRO A 59 5.69 0.85 -3.90
CA PRO A 59 6.88 0.05 -4.14
C PRO A 59 7.76 0.02 -2.88
N GLY A 60 8.29 -1.16 -2.54
CA GLY A 60 9.14 -1.34 -1.38
C GLY A 60 8.47 -1.10 -0.02
N LEU A 61 7.12 -1.21 0.06
CA LEU A 61 6.39 -0.96 1.30
C LEU A 61 6.92 -1.77 2.49
N ALA A 62 7.37 -2.99 2.27
CA ALA A 62 7.92 -3.83 3.34
C ALA A 62 9.19 -3.22 3.98
N GLU A 63 10.07 -2.62 3.18
CA GLU A 63 11.25 -1.91 3.69
C GLU A 63 10.85 -0.64 4.44
N ILE A 64 9.89 0.11 3.92
CA ILE A 64 9.36 1.32 4.57
C ILE A 64 8.74 0.97 5.93
N LEU A 65 7.99 -0.13 6.01
CA LEU A 65 7.32 -0.56 7.24
C LEU A 65 8.26 -1.21 8.27
N LYS A 66 9.46 -1.61 7.89
CA LYS A 66 10.39 -2.35 8.76
C LYS A 66 10.56 -1.73 10.16
N PRO A 67 10.86 -0.41 10.32
CA PRO A 67 11.00 0.19 11.65
C PRO A 67 9.69 0.15 12.44
N LEU A 68 8.53 0.24 11.79
CA LEU A 68 7.22 0.17 12.43
C LEU A 68 6.90 -1.27 12.87
N VAL A 69 7.26 -2.26 12.06
CA VAL A 69 7.10 -3.70 12.40
C VAL A 69 7.92 -4.05 13.62
N GLU A 70 9.14 -3.54 13.72
CA GLU A 70 10.02 -3.81 14.88
C GLU A 70 9.39 -3.33 16.19
N GLN A 71 8.67 -2.22 16.18
CA GLN A 71 7.93 -1.72 17.35
C GLN A 71 6.74 -2.61 17.76
N THR A 72 6.29 -3.52 16.88
CA THR A 72 5.17 -4.43 17.20
C THR A 72 5.61 -5.78 17.78
N LYS A 73 6.90 -6.06 17.82
CA LYS A 73 7.44 -7.31 18.36
C LYS A 73 7.16 -7.42 19.87
N ARG A 74 6.95 -8.66 20.33
CA ARG A 74 6.72 -8.93 21.77
C ARG A 74 7.96 -8.59 22.59
N GLY A 75 7.73 -7.99 23.75
CA GLY A 75 8.81 -7.63 24.68
C GLY A 75 9.49 -6.29 24.39
N THR A 76 9.10 -5.58 23.35
CA THR A 76 9.63 -4.25 23.05
C THR A 76 8.70 -3.19 23.65
N SER A 77 9.25 -2.22 24.39
CA SER A 77 8.51 -1.02 24.77
C SER A 77 8.19 -0.23 23.53
N PHE A 78 6.96 0.21 23.36
CA PHE A 78 6.59 1.08 22.24
C PHE A 78 7.27 2.44 22.40
N VAL A 79 8.21 2.75 21.51
CA VAL A 79 8.89 4.05 21.44
C VAL A 79 8.83 4.57 20.03
N TRP A 80 8.20 5.72 19.85
CA TRP A 80 8.17 6.38 18.54
C TRP A 80 9.54 7.01 18.25
N CYS A 81 10.23 6.51 17.24
CA CYS A 81 11.57 6.94 16.86
C CYS A 81 11.56 7.71 15.53
N ASP A 82 12.65 8.43 15.23
CA ASP A 82 12.80 9.20 13.99
C ASP A 82 12.66 8.34 12.73
N GLN A 83 13.07 7.08 12.80
CA GLN A 83 12.91 6.13 11.69
C GLN A 83 11.44 5.80 11.46
N CYS A 84 10.66 5.66 12.55
CA CYS A 84 9.21 5.45 12.48
C CYS A 84 8.50 6.67 11.87
N GLU A 85 8.92 7.87 12.25
CA GLU A 85 8.37 9.10 11.71
C GLU A 85 8.69 9.26 10.22
N ARG A 86 9.92 8.96 9.79
CA ARG A 86 10.31 8.97 8.38
C ARG A 86 9.50 7.95 7.57
N ALA A 87 9.31 6.75 8.09
CA ALA A 87 8.49 5.72 7.47
C ALA A 87 7.04 6.19 7.31
N PHE A 88 6.48 6.78 8.36
CA PHE A 88 5.13 7.32 8.34
C PHE A 88 4.97 8.44 7.30
N LYS A 89 5.86 9.44 7.28
CA LYS A 89 5.85 10.53 6.29
C LYS A 89 5.99 10.00 4.86
N LYS A 90 6.83 8.99 4.64
CA LYS A 90 7.01 8.37 3.33
C LYS A 90 5.75 7.67 2.85
N ILE A 91 5.03 6.98 3.73
CA ILE A 91 3.73 6.38 3.39
C ILE A 91 2.72 7.47 3.04
N HIS A 92 2.68 8.55 3.81
CA HIS A 92 1.80 9.68 3.54
C HIS A 92 2.06 10.32 2.18
N SER A 93 3.33 10.51 1.78
CA SER A 93 3.65 11.06 0.44
C SER A 93 3.11 10.16 -0.68
N TYR A 94 3.25 8.84 -0.53
CA TYR A 94 2.68 7.90 -1.50
C TYR A 94 1.15 7.95 -1.58
N LEU A 95 0.45 8.27 -0.49
CA LEU A 95 -1.01 8.38 -0.49
C LEU A 95 -1.53 9.64 -1.16
N LEU A 96 -0.72 10.69 -1.22
CA LEU A 96 -1.05 11.94 -1.89
C LEU A 96 -0.81 11.86 -3.40
N ASP A 97 0.10 10.98 -3.83
CA ASP A 97 0.33 10.71 -5.24
C ASP A 97 -0.67 9.66 -5.73
N SER A 98 -1.39 9.98 -6.80
CA SER A 98 -2.36 9.06 -7.40
C SER A 98 -1.62 7.96 -8.17
N TYR A 99 -1.52 6.77 -7.59
CA TYR A 99 -0.96 5.61 -8.27
C TYR A 99 -2.06 4.82 -8.96
N THR A 100 -1.98 4.75 -10.27
CA THR A 100 -2.85 3.94 -11.12
C THR A 100 -2.08 2.69 -11.56
N MET A 101 -2.70 1.54 -11.44
CA MET A 101 -2.19 0.31 -12.04
C MET A 101 -2.84 0.13 -13.41
N VAL A 102 -2.03 0.21 -14.45
CA VAL A 102 -2.48 0.07 -15.83
C VAL A 102 -2.50 -1.42 -16.22
N ALA A 103 -3.54 -1.85 -16.92
CA ALA A 103 -3.60 -3.19 -17.45
C ALA A 103 -2.58 -3.40 -18.58
N PRO A 104 -1.97 -4.59 -18.67
CA PRO A 104 -1.01 -4.86 -19.73
C PRO A 104 -1.68 -4.84 -21.09
N SER A 105 -0.94 -4.33 -22.09
CA SER A 105 -1.38 -4.30 -23.48
C SER A 105 -1.34 -5.72 -24.09
N PRO A 106 -2.42 -6.21 -24.70
CA PRO A 106 -2.40 -7.52 -25.34
C PRO A 106 -1.32 -7.63 -26.42
N GLY A 107 -0.64 -8.77 -26.49
CA GLY A 107 0.37 -9.06 -27.52
C GLY A 107 1.77 -8.52 -27.24
N LYS A 108 1.98 -7.75 -26.18
CA LYS A 108 3.32 -7.34 -25.75
C LYS A 108 3.84 -8.27 -24.64
N PRO A 109 5.15 -8.55 -24.60
CA PRO A 109 5.74 -9.37 -23.54
C PRO A 109 5.68 -8.66 -22.19
N LEU A 110 5.51 -9.46 -21.14
CA LEU A 110 5.62 -9.00 -19.76
C LEU A 110 7.03 -9.20 -19.25
N LEU A 111 7.58 -8.19 -18.59
CA LEU A 111 8.88 -8.23 -17.94
C LEU A 111 8.69 -8.44 -16.45
N LEU A 112 9.22 -9.54 -15.92
CA LEU A 112 9.20 -9.85 -14.50
C LEU A 112 10.56 -9.54 -13.89
N TYR A 113 10.60 -8.51 -13.05
CA TYR A 113 11.77 -8.17 -12.23
C TYR A 113 11.61 -8.81 -10.85
N ILE A 114 12.60 -9.60 -10.43
CA ILE A 114 12.63 -10.23 -9.11
C ILE A 114 13.83 -9.71 -8.35
N ALA A 115 13.58 -9.17 -7.16
CA ALA A 115 14.61 -8.76 -6.22
C ALA A 115 14.51 -9.63 -4.97
N ASN A 116 15.61 -10.29 -4.59
CA ASN A 116 15.69 -11.09 -3.37
C ASN A 116 16.72 -10.47 -2.43
N LYS A 117 16.33 -10.24 -1.19
CA LYS A 117 17.22 -9.95 -0.06
C LYS A 117 16.91 -10.97 1.04
N GLU A 118 17.86 -11.17 1.96
CA GLU A 118 17.82 -12.24 3.00
C GLU A 118 16.46 -12.45 3.71
N GLN A 119 15.62 -11.43 3.80
CA GLN A 119 14.33 -11.48 4.49
C GLN A 119 13.15 -10.94 3.66
N LEU A 120 13.39 -10.56 2.41
CA LEU A 120 12.38 -9.91 1.56
C LEU A 120 12.49 -10.40 0.11
N LEU A 121 11.36 -10.83 -0.43
CA LEU A 121 11.19 -11.08 -1.86
C LEU A 121 10.31 -9.98 -2.44
N GLY A 122 10.82 -9.27 -3.44
CA GLY A 122 10.08 -8.29 -4.23
C GLY A 122 9.91 -8.77 -5.66
N ALA A 123 8.75 -8.57 -6.23
CA ALA A 123 8.49 -8.79 -7.64
C ALA A 123 7.81 -7.57 -8.25
N LEU A 124 8.26 -7.15 -9.42
CA LEU A 124 7.66 -6.11 -10.24
C LEU A 124 7.36 -6.69 -11.61
N LEU A 125 6.10 -6.58 -12.04
CA LEU A 125 5.69 -6.90 -13.40
C LEU A 125 5.55 -5.58 -14.17
N ALA A 126 6.23 -5.47 -15.29
CA ALA A 126 6.22 -4.29 -16.15
C ALA A 126 6.01 -4.67 -17.61
N GLN A 127 5.70 -3.69 -18.43
CA GLN A 127 5.58 -3.81 -19.87
C GLN A 127 6.09 -2.50 -20.52
N ASP A 128 6.84 -2.60 -21.59
CA ASP A 128 7.32 -1.46 -22.39
C ASP A 128 6.24 -0.99 -23.39
#